data_6ea53b1ec76a400c0ecc5323d25088bf
#
_entry.id   6ea53b1ec76a400c0ecc5323d25088bf
#
_cell.length_a   1.000
_cell.length_b   1.000
_cell.length_c   1.000
_cell.angle_alpha   90.00
_cell.angle_beta   90.00
_cell.angle_gamma   90.00
#
_symmetry.space_group_name_H-M   'P 1'
#
loop_
_entity.id
_entity.type
_entity.pdbx_description
1 polymer ?
#
loop_
_entity_poly.entity_id
_entity_poly.type
_entity_poly.pdbx_seq_one_letter_code
_entity_poly.pdbx_strand_id
1 'polypeptide(L)'
;MKYTPRQPASNVNVTPTSPLREFFLLTAGLLGMVMVIYMVLGLAVDLIVPRISTDLENKMGGLFVGSIAAKDSDSKRGTYVRSLLEELQDRCAQLPYLFKVHIRQSPTMNAAALPGGHIIVYTGLLDKVASENELAFVLAHEMGHFAHRDHLRGMGRAFVFITISTLLLGTDSSISKMLANGLNLTEMSFSRKQETRADEFALETLYCDYGHVAGATDFFDKISKAEDPGTFGHYFASHPESRKRISHLENIIRSRKFKLGKRKPLPETWRQSRN
;
A
#
# COMPACT_ATOMS: atom_id res chain seq x y z
N MET A 1 20.13 -82.67 -7.96
CA MET A 1 19.99 -81.56 -6.99
C MET A 1 18.84 -80.62 -7.47
N LYS A 2 17.78 -80.49 -6.66
CA LYS A 2 16.70 -79.50 -7.01
C LYS A 2 17.13 -78.16 -6.39
N TYR A 3 17.41 -77.19 -7.25
CA TYR A 3 17.67 -75.84 -6.84
C TYR A 3 16.33 -75.15 -6.44
N THR A 4 16.23 -74.72 -5.20
CA THR A 4 15.11 -73.94 -4.71
C THR A 4 15.61 -72.48 -4.54
N PRO A 5 15.18 -71.54 -5.35
CA PRO A 5 15.59 -70.13 -5.23
C PRO A 5 15.07 -69.60 -3.88
N ARG A 6 15.95 -69.10 -3.04
CA ARG A 6 15.60 -68.44 -1.78
C ARG A 6 15.68 -66.93 -1.98
N GLN A 7 14.56 -66.29 -1.84
CA GLN A 7 14.56 -64.81 -1.87
C GLN A 7 15.34 -64.27 -0.64
N PRO A 8 16.19 -63.28 -0.80
CA PRO A 8 16.87 -62.64 0.33
C PRO A 8 15.86 -62.04 1.28
N ALA A 9 16.07 -62.23 2.58
CA ALA A 9 15.19 -61.79 3.67
C ALA A 9 15.10 -60.22 3.78
N SER A 10 16.04 -59.53 3.15
CA SER A 10 16.04 -58.04 3.06
C SER A 10 16.75 -57.63 1.76
N ASN A 11 16.29 -56.57 1.14
CA ASN A 11 16.96 -55.98 -0.01
C ASN A 11 18.05 -55.01 0.50
N VAL A 12 19.31 -55.49 0.51
CA VAL A 12 20.47 -54.73 0.99
C VAL A 12 20.83 -53.53 0.13
N ASN A 13 20.24 -53.43 -1.06
CA ASN A 13 20.48 -52.35 -2.03
C ASN A 13 19.45 -51.18 -1.89
N VAL A 14 18.54 -51.29 -0.94
CA VAL A 14 17.54 -50.22 -0.71
C VAL A 14 17.67 -49.78 0.74
N THR A 15 18.06 -48.55 0.93
CA THR A 15 18.02 -47.92 2.26
C THR A 15 16.58 -47.85 2.76
N PRO A 16 16.28 -48.34 3.99
CA PRO A 16 14.93 -48.25 4.53
C PRO A 16 14.52 -46.78 4.61
N THR A 17 13.55 -46.40 3.76
CA THR A 17 13.04 -45.03 3.71
C THR A 17 11.70 -44.98 4.41
N SER A 18 11.43 -43.85 5.11
CA SER A 18 10.10 -43.53 5.61
C SER A 18 9.44 -42.56 4.63
N PRO A 19 8.44 -42.98 3.81
CA PRO A 19 7.83 -42.13 2.80
C PRO A 19 7.29 -40.79 3.40
N LEU A 20 6.73 -40.85 4.61
CA LEU A 20 6.22 -39.66 5.30
C LEU A 20 7.35 -38.70 5.70
N ARG A 21 8.46 -39.21 6.26
CA ARG A 21 9.62 -38.39 6.63
C ARG A 21 10.22 -37.71 5.40
N GLU A 22 10.37 -38.43 4.30
CA GLU A 22 10.90 -37.89 3.05
C GLU A 22 9.98 -36.85 2.45
N PHE A 23 8.66 -37.11 2.44
CA PHE A 23 7.66 -36.13 2.01
C PHE A 23 7.78 -34.82 2.80
N PHE A 24 7.85 -34.88 4.14
CA PHE A 24 7.97 -33.68 4.94
C PHE A 24 9.32 -32.98 4.75
N LEU A 25 10.43 -33.71 4.62
CA LEU A 25 11.73 -33.11 4.36
C LEU A 25 11.81 -32.42 3.00
N LEU A 26 11.30 -33.06 1.94
CA LEU A 26 11.27 -32.50 0.60
C LEU A 26 10.33 -31.27 0.52
N THR A 27 9.17 -31.37 1.16
CA THR A 27 8.22 -30.24 1.22
C THR A 27 8.81 -29.05 1.99
N ALA A 28 9.42 -29.31 3.15
CA ALA A 28 10.07 -28.27 3.94
C ALA A 28 11.25 -27.64 3.18
N GLY A 29 12.06 -28.48 2.49
CA GLY A 29 13.17 -28.02 1.64
C GLY A 29 12.67 -27.13 0.48
N LEU A 30 11.61 -27.56 -0.20
CA LEU A 30 10.98 -26.78 -1.29
C LEU A 30 10.45 -25.46 -0.78
N LEU A 31 9.68 -25.44 0.32
CA LEU A 31 9.14 -24.22 0.91
C LEU A 31 10.26 -23.28 1.39
N GLY A 32 11.31 -23.85 2.00
CA GLY A 32 12.50 -23.08 2.41
C GLY A 32 13.18 -22.43 1.22
N MET A 33 13.37 -23.17 0.12
CA MET A 33 13.96 -22.65 -1.11
C MET A 33 13.10 -21.51 -1.72
N VAL A 34 11.78 -21.70 -1.80
CA VAL A 34 10.84 -20.68 -2.30
C VAL A 34 10.90 -19.43 -1.44
N MET A 35 10.95 -19.59 -0.12
CA MET A 35 11.09 -18.48 0.82
C MET A 35 12.39 -17.71 0.63
N VAL A 36 13.51 -18.40 0.44
CA VAL A 36 14.82 -17.77 0.16
C VAL A 36 14.78 -16.99 -1.15
N ILE A 37 14.25 -17.58 -2.23
CA ILE A 37 14.09 -16.91 -3.53
C ILE A 37 13.24 -15.66 -3.36
N TYR A 38 12.09 -15.75 -2.68
CA TYR A 38 11.23 -14.60 -2.43
C TYR A 38 11.95 -13.47 -1.67
N MET A 39 12.72 -13.82 -0.63
CA MET A 39 13.49 -12.83 0.12
C MET A 39 14.58 -12.17 -0.73
N VAL A 40 15.33 -12.95 -1.51
CA VAL A 40 16.39 -12.43 -2.40
C VAL A 40 15.80 -11.50 -3.46
N LEU A 41 14.70 -11.89 -4.10
CA LEU A 41 14.02 -11.06 -5.08
C LEU A 41 13.39 -9.81 -4.43
N GLY A 42 12.87 -9.92 -3.21
CA GLY A 42 12.39 -8.77 -2.44
C GLY A 42 13.49 -7.76 -2.12
N LEU A 43 14.68 -8.24 -1.74
CA LEU A 43 15.88 -7.38 -1.59
C LEU A 43 16.30 -6.74 -2.92
N ALA A 44 16.25 -7.48 -4.01
CA ALA A 44 16.53 -6.94 -5.33
C ALA A 44 15.57 -5.79 -5.70
N VAL A 45 14.28 -5.92 -5.40
CA VAL A 45 13.30 -4.84 -5.56
C VAL A 45 13.74 -3.60 -4.77
N ASP A 46 14.11 -3.76 -3.49
CA ASP A 46 14.54 -2.64 -2.64
C ASP A 46 15.81 -1.93 -3.16
N LEU A 47 16.70 -2.66 -3.84
CA LEU A 47 17.91 -2.12 -4.47
C LEU A 47 17.64 -1.44 -5.82
N ILE A 48 16.67 -1.92 -6.58
CA ILE A 48 16.34 -1.44 -7.93
C ILE A 48 15.43 -0.21 -7.87
N VAL A 49 14.41 -0.22 -7.03
CA VAL A 49 13.39 0.84 -6.96
C VAL A 49 13.98 2.25 -6.82
N PRO A 50 15.02 2.52 -6.00
CA PRO A 50 15.63 3.85 -5.94
C PRO A 50 16.29 4.32 -7.24
N ARG A 51 16.60 3.38 -8.15
CA ARG A 51 17.26 3.66 -9.44
C ARG A 51 16.28 3.84 -10.59
N ILE A 52 15.00 3.55 -10.39
CA ILE A 52 13.96 3.78 -11.41
C ILE A 52 13.84 5.29 -11.63
N SER A 53 13.98 5.74 -12.89
CA SER A 53 13.77 7.15 -13.21
C SER A 53 12.29 7.53 -13.10
N THR A 54 12.00 8.79 -12.80
CA THR A 54 10.63 9.31 -12.79
C THR A 54 9.96 9.20 -14.17
N ASP A 55 10.73 9.29 -15.27
CA ASP A 55 10.21 9.09 -16.62
C ASP A 55 9.73 7.65 -16.85
N LEU A 56 10.49 6.65 -16.40
CA LEU A 56 10.07 5.25 -16.47
C LEU A 56 8.83 5.01 -15.59
N GLU A 57 8.83 5.58 -14.39
CA GLU A 57 7.69 5.49 -13.48
C GLU A 57 6.43 6.13 -14.08
N ASN A 58 6.55 7.29 -14.75
CA ASN A 58 5.45 7.94 -15.46
C ASN A 58 4.88 7.06 -16.59
N LYS A 59 5.75 6.38 -17.35
CA LYS A 59 5.31 5.42 -18.39
C LYS A 59 4.57 4.24 -17.78
N MET A 60 5.05 3.73 -16.65
CA MET A 60 4.34 2.67 -15.91
C MET A 60 2.96 3.17 -15.44
N GLY A 61 2.89 4.38 -14.86
CA GLY A 61 1.63 5.00 -14.43
C GLY A 61 0.61 5.08 -15.55
N GLY A 62 1.04 5.47 -16.76
CA GLY A 62 0.18 5.55 -17.94
C GLY A 62 -0.52 4.24 -18.30
N LEU A 63 0.08 3.07 -18.00
CA LEU A 63 -0.54 1.76 -18.24
C LEU A 63 -1.75 1.49 -17.31
N PHE A 64 -1.72 2.05 -16.12
CA PHE A 64 -2.76 1.82 -15.10
C PHE A 64 -3.88 2.87 -15.15
N VAL A 65 -3.57 4.07 -15.60
CA VAL A 65 -4.49 5.21 -15.55
C VAL A 65 -5.68 5.06 -16.50
N GLY A 66 -5.53 4.37 -17.63
CA GLY A 66 -6.62 4.21 -18.61
C GLY A 66 -7.91 3.62 -18.03
N SER A 67 -7.79 2.67 -17.10
CA SER A 67 -8.94 2.08 -16.40
C SER A 67 -9.47 2.93 -15.24
N ILE A 68 -8.68 3.87 -14.74
CA ILE A 68 -8.97 4.70 -13.56
C ILE A 68 -9.56 6.03 -14.00
N ALA A 69 -8.95 6.70 -14.97
CA ALA A 69 -9.41 7.98 -15.52
C ALA A 69 -10.81 7.89 -16.15
N ALA A 70 -11.18 6.75 -16.73
CA ALA A 70 -12.53 6.52 -17.27
C ALA A 70 -13.64 6.55 -16.19
N LYS A 71 -13.28 6.56 -14.90
CA LYS A 71 -14.21 6.61 -13.76
C LYS A 71 -13.98 7.86 -12.90
N ASP A 72 -13.15 8.79 -13.36
CA ASP A 72 -12.90 10.04 -12.64
C ASP A 72 -14.15 10.92 -12.65
N SER A 73 -14.53 11.46 -11.49
CA SER A 73 -15.63 12.42 -11.40
C SER A 73 -15.08 13.84 -11.38
N ASP A 74 -15.44 14.62 -12.36
CA ASP A 74 -15.15 16.06 -12.40
C ASP A 74 -16.14 16.81 -11.50
N SER A 75 -15.86 16.81 -10.21
CA SER A 75 -16.67 17.45 -9.18
C SER A 75 -15.98 18.67 -8.59
N LYS A 76 -16.76 19.60 -8.02
CA LYS A 76 -16.21 20.74 -7.26
C LYS A 76 -15.27 20.29 -6.14
N ARG A 77 -15.57 19.14 -5.50
CA ARG A 77 -14.68 18.53 -4.50
C ARG A 77 -13.37 18.06 -5.12
N GLY A 78 -13.43 17.42 -6.30
CA GLY A 78 -12.25 16.98 -7.03
C GLY A 78 -11.33 18.15 -7.41
N THR A 79 -11.89 19.26 -7.88
CA THR A 79 -11.12 20.47 -8.17
C THR A 79 -10.44 21.02 -6.92
N TYR A 80 -11.15 21.04 -5.78
CA TYR A 80 -10.58 21.48 -4.51
C TYR A 80 -9.45 20.57 -3.99
N VAL A 81 -9.63 19.26 -4.08
CA VAL A 81 -8.60 18.30 -3.70
C VAL A 81 -7.34 18.46 -4.55
N ARG A 82 -7.51 18.69 -5.87
CA ARG A 82 -6.40 18.94 -6.79
C ARG A 82 -5.63 20.22 -6.42
N SER A 83 -6.33 21.35 -6.21
CA SER A 83 -5.67 22.60 -5.82
C SER A 83 -4.99 22.50 -4.45
N LEU A 84 -5.57 21.80 -3.49
CA LEU A 84 -4.92 21.59 -2.18
C LEU A 84 -3.65 20.75 -2.32
N LEU A 85 -3.67 19.70 -3.14
CA LEU A 85 -2.49 18.87 -3.39
C LEU A 85 -1.37 19.66 -4.09
N GLU A 86 -1.73 20.50 -5.09
CA GLU A 86 -0.79 21.39 -5.76
C GLU A 86 -0.15 22.38 -4.78
N GLU A 87 -0.95 22.99 -3.90
CA GLU A 87 -0.46 23.90 -2.85
C GLU A 87 0.55 23.22 -1.93
N LEU A 88 0.23 22.01 -1.42
CA LEU A 88 1.13 21.22 -0.57
C LEU A 88 2.42 20.84 -1.30
N GLN A 89 2.32 20.47 -2.59
CA GLN A 89 3.47 20.13 -3.42
C GLN A 89 4.40 21.32 -3.62
N ASP A 90 3.86 22.46 -4.03
CA ASP A 90 4.66 23.62 -4.43
C ASP A 90 5.31 24.29 -3.22
N ARG A 91 4.60 24.36 -2.11
CA ARG A 91 5.07 25.07 -0.92
C ARG A 91 5.95 24.23 0.00
N CYS A 92 5.67 22.93 0.11
CA CYS A 92 6.25 22.13 1.19
C CYS A 92 6.90 20.83 0.74
N ALA A 93 6.26 20.04 -0.11
CA ALA A 93 6.76 18.72 -0.42
C ALA A 93 7.89 18.70 -1.46
N GLN A 94 7.78 19.52 -2.52
CA GLN A 94 8.77 19.70 -3.60
C GLN A 94 9.30 18.37 -4.16
N LEU A 95 8.42 17.38 -4.32
CA LEU A 95 8.78 16.08 -4.86
C LEU A 95 8.90 16.13 -6.39
N PRO A 96 9.74 15.28 -7.02
CA PRO A 96 9.95 15.29 -8.47
C PRO A 96 8.80 14.61 -9.22
N TYR A 97 7.55 14.93 -8.87
CA TYR A 97 6.32 14.38 -9.47
C TYR A 97 5.39 15.50 -9.90
N LEU A 98 4.73 15.29 -11.03
CA LEU A 98 3.52 16.03 -11.41
C LEU A 98 2.32 15.24 -10.90
N PHE A 99 1.83 15.59 -9.71
CA PHE A 99 0.73 14.87 -9.10
C PHE A 99 -0.58 15.07 -9.84
N LYS A 100 -1.35 13.98 -9.97
CA LYS A 100 -2.67 13.93 -10.60
C LYS A 100 -3.64 13.21 -9.69
N VAL A 101 -4.64 13.93 -9.20
CA VAL A 101 -5.70 13.37 -8.37
C VAL A 101 -6.84 12.86 -9.21
N HIS A 102 -7.25 11.63 -8.95
CA HIS A 102 -8.40 10.96 -9.53
C HIS A 102 -9.46 10.72 -8.46
N ILE A 103 -10.65 11.27 -8.65
CA ILE A 103 -11.76 11.06 -7.71
C ILE A 103 -12.57 9.85 -8.15
N ARG A 104 -12.53 8.79 -7.36
CA ARG A 104 -13.28 7.56 -7.62
C ARG A 104 -14.58 7.54 -6.83
N GLN A 105 -15.70 7.41 -7.54
CA GLN A 105 -17.00 7.21 -6.95
C GLN A 105 -17.07 5.83 -6.27
N SER A 106 -17.01 5.79 -4.95
CA SER A 106 -17.13 4.58 -4.15
C SER A 106 -17.37 4.95 -2.68
N PRO A 107 -18.19 4.21 -1.94
CA PRO A 107 -18.36 4.38 -0.51
C PRO A 107 -17.12 3.97 0.29
N THR A 108 -16.15 3.34 -0.36
CA THR A 108 -14.87 2.93 0.24
C THR A 108 -14.16 4.14 0.81
N MET A 109 -13.73 4.03 2.05
CA MET A 109 -12.96 5.07 2.70
C MET A 109 -11.47 4.78 2.53
N ASN A 110 -10.89 5.32 1.44
CA ASN A 110 -9.48 5.09 1.11
C ASN A 110 -8.91 6.20 0.21
N ALA A 111 -7.59 6.29 0.18
CA ALA A 111 -6.79 6.94 -0.83
C ALA A 111 -5.66 5.99 -1.23
N ALA A 112 -5.04 6.17 -2.39
CA ALA A 112 -3.96 5.29 -2.83
C ALA A 112 -3.01 5.99 -3.79
N ALA A 113 -1.71 5.83 -3.54
CA ALA A 113 -0.63 6.25 -4.42
C ALA A 113 -0.38 5.20 -5.52
N LEU A 114 -0.36 5.62 -6.78
CA LEU A 114 -0.04 4.80 -7.95
C LEU A 114 1.15 5.40 -8.70
N PRO A 115 1.94 4.59 -9.43
CA PRO A 115 3.11 5.08 -10.15
C PRO A 115 2.81 6.30 -11.04
N GLY A 116 3.82 7.16 -11.22
CA GLY A 116 3.72 8.32 -12.10
C GLY A 116 3.01 9.52 -11.50
N GLY A 117 2.96 9.63 -10.17
CA GLY A 117 2.35 10.77 -9.48
C GLY A 117 0.81 10.70 -9.40
N HIS A 118 0.19 9.56 -9.66
CA HIS A 118 -1.25 9.40 -9.60
C HIS A 118 -1.71 9.08 -8.18
N ILE A 119 -2.66 9.87 -7.65
CA ILE A 119 -3.30 9.64 -6.36
C ILE A 119 -4.79 9.43 -6.60
N ILE A 120 -5.32 8.28 -6.19
CA ILE A 120 -6.76 8.02 -6.19
C ILE A 120 -7.31 8.42 -4.84
N VAL A 121 -8.39 9.20 -4.84
CA VAL A 121 -9.14 9.55 -3.63
C VAL A 121 -10.58 9.09 -3.81
N TYR A 122 -11.06 8.29 -2.88
CA TYR A 122 -12.42 7.75 -2.93
C TYR A 122 -13.42 8.72 -2.31
N THR A 123 -14.63 8.80 -2.89
CA THR A 123 -15.68 9.69 -2.36
C THR A 123 -16.05 9.35 -0.91
N GLY A 124 -15.98 8.08 -0.50
CA GLY A 124 -16.22 7.67 0.88
C GLY A 124 -15.27 8.32 1.88
N LEU A 125 -13.99 8.55 1.50
CA LEU A 125 -13.04 9.31 2.33
C LEU A 125 -13.44 10.80 2.38
N LEU A 126 -13.78 11.39 1.21
CA LEU A 126 -14.18 12.79 1.12
C LEU A 126 -15.46 13.10 1.92
N ASP A 127 -16.32 12.11 2.11
CA ASP A 127 -17.54 12.24 2.92
C ASP A 127 -17.28 12.24 4.44
N LYS A 128 -16.13 11.75 4.85
CA LYS A 128 -15.78 11.58 6.28
C LYS A 128 -14.81 12.63 6.80
N VAL A 129 -14.04 13.29 5.94
CA VAL A 129 -13.15 14.38 6.36
C VAL A 129 -13.97 15.56 6.90
N ALA A 130 -13.51 16.17 8.00
CA ALA A 130 -14.21 17.23 8.70
C ALA A 130 -13.52 18.60 8.59
N SER A 131 -12.26 18.64 8.17
CA SER A 131 -11.47 19.86 8.03
C SER A 131 -10.52 19.75 6.84
N GLU A 132 -10.06 20.90 6.34
CA GLU A 132 -9.03 20.95 5.32
C GLU A 132 -7.71 20.36 5.81
N ASN A 133 -7.33 20.62 7.07
CA ASN A 133 -6.11 20.06 7.65
C ASN A 133 -6.12 18.52 7.70
N GLU A 134 -7.27 17.93 8.01
CA GLU A 134 -7.42 16.47 7.97
C GLU A 134 -7.25 15.92 6.55
N LEU A 135 -7.89 16.56 5.56
CA LEU A 135 -7.72 16.20 4.14
C LEU A 135 -6.28 16.38 3.70
N ALA A 136 -5.66 17.52 4.05
CA ALA A 136 -4.26 17.81 3.76
C ALA A 136 -3.31 16.76 4.36
N PHE A 137 -3.58 16.31 5.59
CA PHE A 137 -2.79 15.23 6.20
C PHE A 137 -2.87 13.94 5.40
N VAL A 138 -4.06 13.52 4.98
CA VAL A 138 -4.23 12.31 4.17
C VAL A 138 -3.51 12.44 2.83
N LEU A 139 -3.66 13.57 2.14
CA LEU A 139 -2.98 13.81 0.86
C LEU A 139 -1.45 13.84 1.04
N ALA A 140 -0.95 14.50 2.07
CA ALA A 140 0.47 14.54 2.38
C ALA A 140 1.00 13.15 2.79
N HIS A 141 0.20 12.30 3.41
CA HIS A 141 0.54 10.91 3.70
C HIS A 141 0.75 10.11 2.40
N GLU A 142 -0.15 10.25 1.42
CA GLU A 142 0.03 9.63 0.10
C GLU A 142 1.30 10.17 -0.59
N MET A 143 1.57 11.49 -0.49
CA MET A 143 2.82 12.06 -1.00
C MET A 143 4.05 11.47 -0.27
N GLY A 144 3.96 11.14 1.01
CA GLY A 144 4.99 10.46 1.78
C GLY A 144 5.36 9.09 1.19
N HIS A 145 4.39 8.32 0.70
CA HIS A 145 4.64 7.08 -0.03
C HIS A 145 5.37 7.30 -1.35
N PHE A 146 5.13 8.43 -2.04
CA PHE A 146 5.93 8.82 -3.21
C PHE A 146 7.34 9.23 -2.83
N ALA A 147 7.52 10.04 -1.78
CA ALA A 147 8.83 10.48 -1.29
C ALA A 147 9.75 9.27 -1.02
N HIS A 148 9.17 8.18 -0.54
CA HIS A 148 9.89 6.94 -0.23
C HIS A 148 9.75 5.85 -1.28
N ARG A 149 9.01 6.09 -2.37
CA ARG A 149 8.73 5.13 -3.45
C ARG A 149 8.12 3.80 -2.96
N ASP A 150 7.32 3.87 -1.93
CA ASP A 150 6.74 2.69 -1.28
C ASP A 150 5.76 1.94 -2.20
N HIS A 151 5.00 2.68 -3.02
CA HIS A 151 4.10 2.14 -4.04
C HIS A 151 4.86 1.28 -5.08
N LEU A 152 6.06 1.69 -5.52
CA LEU A 152 6.90 0.90 -6.43
C LEU A 152 7.45 -0.36 -5.76
N ARG A 153 7.84 -0.28 -4.48
CA ARG A 153 8.29 -1.46 -3.72
C ARG A 153 7.16 -2.46 -3.53
N GLY A 154 5.97 -1.99 -3.21
CA GLY A 154 4.78 -2.82 -3.11
C GLY A 154 4.50 -3.56 -4.41
N MET A 155 4.44 -2.83 -5.53
CA MET A 155 4.26 -3.41 -6.86
C MET A 155 5.34 -4.44 -7.21
N GLY A 156 6.61 -4.10 -7.00
CA GLY A 156 7.72 -5.01 -7.29
C GLY A 156 7.60 -6.33 -6.53
N ARG A 157 7.28 -6.29 -5.24
CA ARG A 157 7.07 -7.50 -4.42
C ARG A 157 5.85 -8.30 -4.87
N ALA A 158 4.78 -7.62 -5.28
CA ALA A 158 3.60 -8.27 -5.84
C ALA A 158 3.93 -8.99 -7.15
N PHE A 159 4.69 -8.38 -8.06
CA PHE A 159 5.18 -9.03 -9.27
C PHE A 159 6.06 -10.25 -8.97
N VAL A 160 6.96 -10.16 -8.00
CA VAL A 160 7.78 -11.30 -7.55
C VAL A 160 6.89 -12.44 -7.07
N PHE A 161 5.90 -12.13 -6.24
CA PHE A 161 4.98 -13.14 -5.70
C PHE A 161 4.16 -13.83 -6.81
N ILE A 162 3.59 -13.06 -7.76
CA ILE A 162 2.87 -13.63 -8.91
C ILE A 162 3.79 -14.52 -9.73
N THR A 163 5.00 -14.02 -10.05
CA THR A 163 5.94 -14.77 -10.90
C THR A 163 6.26 -16.12 -10.26
N ILE A 164 6.59 -16.16 -8.98
CA ILE A 164 6.89 -17.40 -8.25
C ILE A 164 5.64 -18.31 -8.25
N SER A 165 4.47 -17.76 -7.95
CA SER A 165 3.23 -18.53 -7.92
C SER A 165 2.91 -19.13 -9.29
N THR A 166 3.10 -18.37 -10.36
CA THR A 166 2.86 -18.82 -11.73
C THR A 166 3.85 -19.92 -12.15
N LEU A 167 5.14 -19.79 -11.77
CA LEU A 167 6.14 -20.81 -12.05
C LEU A 167 5.86 -22.13 -11.32
N LEU A 168 5.36 -22.07 -10.08
CA LEU A 168 5.09 -23.25 -9.28
C LEU A 168 3.75 -23.93 -9.62
N LEU A 169 2.73 -23.15 -9.93
CA LEU A 169 1.33 -23.61 -10.06
C LEU A 169 0.82 -23.59 -11.51
N GLY A 170 1.59 -22.99 -12.42
CA GLY A 170 1.21 -22.79 -13.81
C GLY A 170 0.32 -21.55 -14.03
N THR A 171 0.33 -21.02 -15.25
CA THR A 171 -0.45 -19.83 -15.66
C THR A 171 -1.95 -20.04 -15.60
N ASP A 172 -2.40 -21.26 -15.83
CA ASP A 172 -3.83 -21.62 -15.91
C ASP A 172 -4.43 -22.04 -14.57
N SER A 173 -3.63 -22.09 -13.51
CA SER A 173 -4.16 -22.44 -12.20
C SER A 173 -5.15 -21.36 -11.71
N SER A 174 -6.23 -21.79 -11.07
CA SER A 174 -7.22 -20.89 -10.46
C SER A 174 -6.57 -19.95 -9.45
N ILE A 175 -5.52 -20.41 -8.77
CA ILE A 175 -4.75 -19.61 -7.80
C ILE A 175 -3.97 -18.50 -8.52
N SER A 176 -3.24 -18.80 -9.60
CA SER A 176 -2.50 -17.80 -10.37
C SER A 176 -3.43 -16.74 -10.97
N LYS A 177 -4.59 -17.14 -11.50
CA LYS A 177 -5.62 -16.23 -12.00
C LYS A 177 -6.23 -15.38 -10.89
N MET A 178 -6.53 -15.98 -9.73
CA MET A 178 -7.04 -15.24 -8.58
C MET A 178 -6.02 -14.21 -8.05
N LEU A 179 -4.73 -14.57 -7.98
CA LEU A 179 -3.66 -13.66 -7.58
C LEU A 179 -3.45 -12.53 -8.60
N ALA A 180 -3.43 -12.84 -9.90
CA ALA A 180 -3.30 -11.83 -10.94
C ALA A 180 -4.50 -10.88 -10.98
N ASN A 181 -5.72 -11.38 -10.80
CA ASN A 181 -6.95 -10.59 -10.76
C ASN A 181 -7.16 -9.88 -9.40
N GLY A 182 -6.64 -10.47 -8.32
CA GLY A 182 -6.75 -9.94 -6.95
C GLY A 182 -5.72 -8.88 -6.61
N LEU A 183 -4.73 -8.63 -7.48
CA LEU A 183 -3.82 -7.51 -7.32
C LEU A 183 -4.53 -6.19 -7.64
N ASN A 184 -5.34 -5.78 -6.70
CA ASN A 184 -5.82 -4.41 -6.67
C ASN A 184 -4.67 -3.53 -6.18
N LEU A 185 -4.01 -2.83 -7.11
CA LEU A 185 -2.88 -1.96 -6.79
C LEU A 185 -3.23 -0.89 -5.75
N THR A 186 -4.52 -0.59 -5.61
CA THR A 186 -5.04 0.37 -4.64
C THR A 186 -5.22 -0.23 -3.23
N GLU A 187 -5.04 -1.55 -3.08
CA GLU A 187 -5.17 -2.27 -1.80
C GLU A 187 -3.84 -2.90 -1.35
N MET A 188 -2.73 -2.47 -1.94
CA MET A 188 -1.41 -2.95 -1.51
C MET A 188 -1.10 -2.46 -0.11
N SER A 189 -0.82 -3.40 0.78
CA SER A 189 -0.50 -3.08 2.18
C SER A 189 0.94 -2.61 2.33
N PHE A 190 1.12 -1.53 3.08
CA PHE A 190 2.42 -1.00 3.46
C PHE A 190 2.91 -1.61 4.77
N SER A 191 4.22 -1.68 4.94
CA SER A 191 4.81 -2.09 6.21
C SER A 191 4.68 -0.97 7.24
N ARG A 192 4.68 -1.32 8.54
CA ARG A 192 4.66 -0.34 9.65
C ARG A 192 5.72 0.76 9.51
N LYS A 193 6.93 0.41 9.04
CA LYS A 193 8.00 1.38 8.82
C LYS A 193 7.69 2.36 7.70
N GLN A 194 7.03 1.90 6.64
CA GLN A 194 6.59 2.75 5.53
C GLN A 194 5.51 3.72 6.02
N GLU A 195 4.51 3.21 6.74
CA GLU A 195 3.45 4.03 7.34
C GLU A 195 4.01 5.11 8.28
N THR A 196 4.94 4.73 9.17
CA THR A 196 5.58 5.70 10.08
C THR A 196 6.26 6.83 9.32
N ARG A 197 7.01 6.53 8.25
CA ARG A 197 7.68 7.55 7.44
C ARG A 197 6.71 8.42 6.65
N ALA A 198 5.63 7.83 6.14
CA ALA A 198 4.59 8.58 5.45
C ALA A 198 3.84 9.52 6.40
N ASP A 199 3.57 9.07 7.64
CA ASP A 199 2.98 9.90 8.70
C ASP A 199 3.89 11.05 9.12
N GLU A 200 5.18 10.80 9.29
CA GLU A 200 6.17 11.84 9.62
C GLU A 200 6.25 12.89 8.51
N PHE A 201 6.30 12.45 7.26
CA PHE A 201 6.29 13.33 6.10
C PHE A 201 5.02 14.19 6.06
N ALA A 202 3.85 13.58 6.30
CA ALA A 202 2.57 14.30 6.35
C ALA A 202 2.55 15.35 7.47
N LEU A 203 3.06 15.02 8.65
CA LEU A 203 3.11 15.93 9.78
C LEU A 203 4.02 17.15 9.50
N GLU A 204 5.18 16.92 8.89
CA GLU A 204 6.12 17.98 8.48
C GLU A 204 5.51 18.85 7.38
N THR A 205 4.83 18.27 6.42
CA THR A 205 4.14 18.99 5.35
C THR A 205 3.02 19.87 5.91
N LEU A 206 2.21 19.37 6.84
CA LEU A 206 1.20 20.18 7.53
C LEU A 206 1.82 21.33 8.29
N TYR A 207 2.89 21.08 9.04
CA TYR A 207 3.55 22.14 9.80
C TYR A 207 4.13 23.21 8.88
N CYS A 208 4.71 22.82 7.76
CA CYS A 208 5.21 23.73 6.74
C CYS A 208 4.10 24.62 6.18
N ASP A 209 2.95 24.04 5.81
CA ASP A 209 1.89 24.77 5.11
C ASP A 209 1.05 25.65 6.05
N TYR A 210 0.66 25.10 7.21
CA TYR A 210 -0.24 25.80 8.15
C TYR A 210 0.48 26.45 9.34
N GLY A 211 1.77 26.18 9.55
CA GLY A 211 2.49 26.62 10.77
C GLY A 211 2.05 25.90 12.05
N HIS A 212 1.22 24.86 11.92
CA HIS A 212 0.71 24.03 13.00
C HIS A 212 0.23 22.66 12.48
N VAL A 213 -0.01 21.71 13.38
CA VAL A 213 -0.39 20.33 13.03
C VAL A 213 -1.79 19.93 13.49
N ALA A 214 -2.69 20.90 13.72
CA ALA A 214 -4.07 20.58 14.04
C ALA A 214 -4.71 19.76 12.91
N GLY A 215 -5.43 18.70 13.26
CA GLY A 215 -6.06 17.80 12.29
C GLY A 215 -5.24 16.57 11.91
N ALA A 216 -3.96 16.49 12.27
CA ALA A 216 -3.08 15.38 11.90
C ALA A 216 -3.54 14.00 12.42
N THR A 217 -4.17 13.95 13.59
CA THR A 217 -4.67 12.69 14.19
C THR A 217 -6.16 12.47 13.99
N ASP A 218 -6.88 13.48 13.49
CA ASP A 218 -8.36 13.46 13.44
C ASP A 218 -8.91 12.29 12.62
N PHE A 219 -8.27 11.99 11.51
CA PHE A 219 -8.63 10.87 10.66
C PHE A 219 -8.51 9.52 11.38
N PHE A 220 -7.37 9.30 12.05
CA PHE A 220 -7.13 8.08 12.83
C PHE A 220 -8.06 7.96 14.03
N ASP A 221 -8.36 9.07 14.71
CA ASP A 221 -9.30 9.10 15.82
C ASP A 221 -10.71 8.67 15.40
N LYS A 222 -11.15 9.07 14.21
CA LYS A 222 -12.42 8.61 13.65
C LYS A 222 -12.42 7.12 13.36
N ILE A 223 -11.36 6.63 12.75
CA ILE A 223 -11.18 5.22 12.43
C ILE A 223 -11.17 4.37 13.71
N SER A 224 -10.44 4.82 14.74
CA SER A 224 -10.31 4.08 16.00
C SER A 224 -11.62 4.00 16.81
N LYS A 225 -12.55 4.94 16.60
CA LYS A 225 -13.85 5.06 17.26
C LYS A 225 -14.99 4.48 16.43
N ALA A 226 -14.72 4.00 15.21
CA ALA A 226 -15.78 3.47 14.36
C ALA A 226 -16.29 2.13 14.90
N GLU A 227 -17.60 2.04 15.05
CA GLU A 227 -18.31 0.83 15.52
C GLU A 227 -18.36 -0.26 14.44
N ASP A 228 -18.29 0.13 13.15
CA ASP A 228 -18.31 -0.79 12.01
C ASP A 228 -16.92 -0.90 11.35
N PRO A 229 -16.20 -2.01 11.60
CA PRO A 229 -14.93 -2.29 10.94
C PRO A 229 -15.02 -2.40 9.40
N GLY A 230 -16.22 -2.70 8.86
CA GLY A 230 -16.43 -2.90 7.43
C GLY A 230 -16.21 -1.62 6.63
N THR A 231 -16.66 -0.47 7.13
CA THR A 231 -16.52 0.83 6.47
C THR A 231 -15.04 1.24 6.30
N PHE A 232 -14.18 0.85 7.24
CA PHE A 232 -12.75 1.18 7.27
C PHE A 232 -11.85 0.01 6.88
N GLY A 233 -12.43 -1.17 6.60
CA GLY A 233 -11.70 -2.41 6.32
C GLY A 233 -10.69 -2.26 5.19
N HIS A 234 -11.06 -1.57 4.11
CA HIS A 234 -10.17 -1.31 2.98
C HIS A 234 -8.98 -0.40 3.36
N TYR A 235 -9.23 0.63 4.20
CA TYR A 235 -8.15 1.47 4.68
C TYR A 235 -7.17 0.68 5.55
N PHE A 236 -7.66 -0.16 6.47
CA PHE A 236 -6.80 -1.01 7.29
C PHE A 236 -6.06 -2.08 6.50
N ALA A 237 -6.63 -2.54 5.38
CA ALA A 237 -5.97 -3.50 4.50
C ALA A 237 -4.71 -2.89 3.85
N SER A 238 -4.76 -1.62 3.44
CA SER A 238 -3.63 -0.90 2.85
C SER A 238 -2.74 -0.20 3.89
N HIS A 239 -3.32 0.33 4.98
CA HIS A 239 -2.64 1.14 6.01
C HIS A 239 -2.85 0.55 7.42
N PRO A 240 -2.08 -0.46 7.84
CA PRO A 240 -2.30 -1.16 9.11
C PRO A 240 -1.93 -0.33 10.36
N GLU A 241 -2.50 -0.71 11.50
CA GLU A 241 -2.13 -0.30 12.86
C GLU A 241 -2.31 1.18 13.26
N SER A 242 -3.54 1.73 13.17
CA SER A 242 -3.83 3.14 13.47
C SER A 242 -3.49 3.58 14.91
N ARG A 243 -3.69 2.76 15.94
CA ARG A 243 -3.47 3.19 17.35
C ARG A 243 -2.01 3.50 17.66
N LYS A 244 -1.08 2.65 17.19
CA LYS A 244 0.35 2.90 17.36
C LYS A 244 0.82 4.11 16.57
N ARG A 245 0.22 4.34 15.40
CA ARG A 245 0.48 5.51 14.57
C ARG A 245 0.07 6.80 15.27
N ILE A 246 -1.14 6.84 15.88
CA ILE A 246 -1.59 7.99 16.69
C ILE A 246 -0.58 8.29 17.80
N SER A 247 -0.23 7.29 18.61
CA SER A 247 0.73 7.48 19.71
C SER A 247 2.10 7.95 19.22
N HIS A 248 2.54 7.47 18.06
CA HIS A 248 3.80 7.91 17.45
C HIS A 248 3.74 9.37 17.02
N LEU A 249 2.69 9.77 16.29
CA LEU A 249 2.47 11.16 15.88
C LEU A 249 2.40 12.11 17.07
N GLU A 250 1.66 11.77 18.13
CA GLU A 250 1.58 12.55 19.34
C GLU A 250 2.94 12.71 20.04
N ASN A 251 3.78 11.65 20.02
CA ASN A 251 5.12 11.72 20.54
C ASN A 251 6.01 12.68 19.73
N ILE A 252 5.92 12.65 18.40
CA ILE A 252 6.64 13.59 17.52
C ILE A 252 6.17 15.03 17.79
N ILE A 253 4.85 15.25 17.82
CA ILE A 253 4.26 16.56 18.09
C ILE A 253 4.82 17.15 19.39
N ARG A 254 4.86 16.35 20.46
CA ARG A 254 5.42 16.77 21.77
C ARG A 254 6.92 16.99 21.73
N SER A 255 7.69 16.05 21.16
CA SER A 255 9.15 16.11 21.16
C SER A 255 9.70 17.24 20.30
N ARG A 256 9.10 17.49 19.14
CA ARG A 256 9.48 18.58 18.23
C ARG A 256 8.78 19.90 18.56
N LYS A 257 7.92 19.91 19.58
CA LYS A 257 7.16 21.10 20.02
C LYS A 257 6.35 21.74 18.90
N PHE A 258 5.75 20.92 18.04
CA PHE A 258 4.88 21.41 16.98
C PHE A 258 3.66 22.13 17.58
N LYS A 259 3.30 23.28 17.01
CA LYS A 259 2.15 24.05 17.47
C LYS A 259 0.85 23.32 17.14
N LEU A 260 -0.11 23.37 18.07
CA LEU A 260 -1.50 22.98 17.83
C LEU A 260 -2.28 24.27 17.56
N GLY A 261 -2.80 24.40 16.36
CA GLY A 261 -3.57 25.56 15.90
C GLY A 261 -5.07 25.27 15.79
N LYS A 262 -5.78 26.13 15.09
CA LYS A 262 -7.20 25.92 14.75
C LYS A 262 -7.31 25.21 13.40
N ARG A 263 -8.25 24.26 13.31
CA ARG A 263 -8.56 23.59 12.05
C ARG A 263 -9.19 24.58 11.06
N LYS A 264 -8.72 24.57 9.83
CA LYS A 264 -9.31 25.31 8.73
C LYS A 264 -10.54 24.52 8.24
N PRO A 265 -11.73 25.13 8.18
CA PRO A 265 -12.92 24.44 7.71
C PRO A 265 -12.81 24.12 6.21
N LEU A 266 -13.49 23.06 5.78
CA LEU A 266 -13.72 22.80 4.37
C LEU A 266 -14.65 23.88 3.79
N PRO A 267 -14.55 24.20 2.48
CA PRO A 267 -15.38 25.22 1.85
C PRO A 267 -16.89 24.86 1.95
N GLU A 268 -17.74 25.87 1.98
CA GLU A 268 -19.20 25.68 2.05
C GLU A 268 -19.73 24.80 0.90
N THR A 269 -19.14 24.93 -0.28
CA THR A 269 -19.46 24.11 -1.46
C THR A 269 -19.17 22.64 -1.29
N TRP A 270 -18.35 22.24 -0.29
CA TRP A 270 -18.00 20.86 -0.01
C TRP A 270 -19.21 19.99 0.34
N ARG A 271 -20.13 20.55 1.13
CA ARG A 271 -21.35 19.83 1.58
C ARG A 271 -22.42 19.77 0.48
N GLN A 272 -22.48 20.78 -0.40
CA GLN A 272 -23.46 20.86 -1.49
C GLN A 272 -23.21 19.86 -2.61
N SER A 273 -22.00 19.30 -2.71
CA SER A 273 -21.59 18.35 -3.76
C SER A 273 -21.82 16.88 -3.38
N ARG A 274 -22.67 16.60 -2.40
CA ARG A 274 -23.06 15.22 -1.98
C ARG A 274 -24.18 14.61 -2.82
N ASN A 275 -24.80 15.39 -3.72
CA ASN A 275 -25.90 14.96 -4.60
C ASN A 275 -25.41 14.67 -5.99
#